data_9b75f5fb9c1a9dc4c05f4844ff3ca431
#
_entry.id   9b75f5fb9c1a9dc4c05f4844ff3ca431
#
_cell.length_a   1.000
_cell.length_b   1.000
_cell.length_c   1.000
_cell.angle_alpha   90.00
_cell.angle_beta   90.00
_cell.angle_gamma   90.00
#
_symmetry.space_group_name_H-M   'P 1'
#
loop_
_entity.id
_entity.type
_entity.pdbx_description
1 polymer ?
#
loop_
_entity_poly.entity_id
_entity_poly.type
_entity_poly.pdbx_seq_one_letter_code
_entity_poly.pdbx_strand_id
1 'polypeptide(L)' 'MCVLRGNWRFEIGYIAEAKSFVRVKTKKHTYIISTNNPQAYLDWFKNSAA' A
#
# COMPACT_ATOMS: atom_id res chain seq x y z
N MET A 1 6.74 1.17 5.93
CA MET A 1 6.51 2.51 5.35
C MET A 1 5.03 2.81 5.27
N CYS A 2 4.67 4.03 5.56
CA CYS A 2 3.27 4.44 5.61
C CYS A 2 3.14 5.79 4.89
N VAL A 3 2.17 5.87 3.99
CA VAL A 3 1.90 7.11 3.24
C VAL A 3 0.44 7.48 3.44
N LEU A 4 0.20 8.74 3.78
CA LEU A 4 -1.14 9.25 4.02
C LEU A 4 -1.54 10.22 2.92
N ARG A 5 -2.74 10.04 2.40
CA ARG A 5 -3.33 10.93 1.41
C ARG A 5 -4.80 11.14 1.76
N GLY A 6 -5.10 12.28 2.38
CA GLY A 6 -6.46 12.54 2.81
C GLY A 6 -6.93 11.48 3.80
N ASN A 7 -7.98 10.74 3.44
CA ASN A 7 -8.51 9.66 4.26
C ASN A 7 -7.91 8.30 3.93
N TRP A 8 -6.94 8.25 3.00
CA TRP A 8 -6.33 7.02 2.56
C TRP A 8 -5.01 6.81 3.29
N ARG A 9 -4.73 5.58 3.66
CA ARG A 9 -3.45 5.19 4.24
C ARG A 9 -2.88 4.03 3.44
N PHE A 10 -1.64 4.18 3.00
CA PHE A 10 -0.95 3.15 2.25
C PHE A 10 0.18 2.61 3.14
N GLU A 11 0.17 1.32 3.39
CA GLU A 11 1.15 0.68 4.25
C GLU A 11 1.79 -0.49 3.51
N ILE A 12 3.09 -0.70 3.74
CA ILE A 12 3.82 -1.84 3.21
C ILE A 12 4.31 -2.67 4.38
N GLY A 13 3.98 -3.94 4.36
CA GLY A 13 4.45 -4.88 5.37
C GLY A 13 5.24 -6.01 4.72
N TYR A 14 6.08 -6.65 5.49
CA TYR A 14 6.90 -7.76 5.03
C TYR A 14 6.54 -9.01 5.83
N ILE A 15 6.17 -10.09 5.11
CA ILE A 15 5.76 -11.34 5.73
C ILE A 15 6.96 -12.25 5.89
N ALA A 16 7.79 -12.34 4.86
CA ALA A 16 8.96 -13.22 4.83
C ALA A 16 9.92 -12.71 3.76
N GLU A 17 11.06 -13.38 3.59
CA GLU A 17 11.98 -13.05 2.53
C GLU A 17 11.25 -13.08 1.19
N ALA A 18 11.42 -12.07 0.39
CA ALA A 18 10.83 -11.93 -0.94
C ALA A 18 9.31 -11.92 -0.96
N LYS A 19 8.65 -11.85 0.21
CA LYS A 19 7.20 -11.74 0.27
C LYS A 19 6.79 -10.53 1.07
N SER A 20 5.90 -9.73 0.50
CA SER A 20 5.41 -8.54 1.15
C SER A 20 3.93 -8.36 0.83
N PHE A 21 3.31 -7.43 1.52
CA PHE A 21 1.92 -7.09 1.25
C PHE A 21 1.75 -5.59 1.31
N VAL A 22 0.73 -5.13 0.61
CA VAL A 22 0.33 -3.72 0.60
C VAL A 22 -1.04 -3.64 1.24
N ARG A 23 -1.18 -2.78 2.23
CA ARG A 23 -2.46 -2.54 2.86
C ARG A 23 -2.90 -1.12 2.57
N VAL A 24 -4.06 -0.99 1.95
CA VAL A 24 -4.65 0.31 1.65
C VAL A 24 -5.90 0.47 2.51
N LYS A 25 -5.84 1.40 3.44
CA LYS A 25 -6.97 1.70 4.31
C LYS A 25 -7.68 2.95 3.84
N THR A 26 -8.98 2.82 3.64
CA THR A 26 -9.82 3.97 3.35
C THR A 26 -10.76 4.21 4.53
N LYS A 27 -11.58 5.22 4.41
CA LYS A 27 -12.54 5.55 5.46
C LYS A 27 -13.51 4.41 5.76
N LYS A 28 -13.85 3.62 4.74
CA LYS A 28 -14.88 2.57 4.86
C LYS A 28 -14.35 1.16 4.70
N HIS A 29 -13.24 1.00 4.02
CA HIS A 29 -12.75 -0.34 3.65
C HIS A 29 -11.26 -0.45 3.87
N THR A 30 -10.81 -1.70 4.02
CA THR A 30 -9.38 -2.01 4.07
C THR A 30 -9.11 -3.06 3.00
N TYR A 31 -8.11 -2.81 2.17
CA TYR A 31 -7.71 -3.72 1.10
C TYR A 31 -6.32 -4.22 1.39
N ILE A 32 -6.11 -5.53 1.21
CA ILE A 32 -4.79 -6.12 1.39
C ILE A 32 -4.43 -6.87 0.11
N ILE A 33 -3.26 -6.55 -0.43
CA ILE A 33 -2.77 -7.11 -1.67
C ILE A 33 -1.41 -7.74 -1.41
N SER A 34 -1.26 -9.03 -1.69
CA SER A 34 0.02 -9.70 -1.60
C SER A 34 0.80 -9.45 -2.88
N THR A 35 2.05 -9.03 -2.76
CA THR A 35 2.85 -8.70 -3.92
C THR A 35 4.33 -8.87 -3.62
N ASN A 36 5.10 -9.20 -4.65
CA ASN A 36 6.55 -9.25 -4.57
C ASN A 36 7.17 -7.89 -4.87
N ASN A 37 6.38 -6.95 -5.35
CA ASN A 37 6.89 -5.64 -5.74
C ASN A 37 6.00 -4.52 -5.18
N PRO A 38 6.09 -4.27 -3.87
CA PRO A 38 5.27 -3.23 -3.26
C PRO A 38 5.62 -1.82 -3.75
N GLN A 39 6.83 -1.64 -4.25
CA GLN A 39 7.26 -0.33 -4.74
C GLN A 39 6.42 0.12 -5.95
N ALA A 40 6.03 -0.83 -6.80
CA ALA A 40 5.18 -0.50 -7.94
C ALA A 40 3.83 0.04 -7.48
N TYR A 41 3.27 -0.55 -6.44
CA TYR A 41 1.99 -0.07 -5.90
C TYR A 41 2.14 1.28 -5.24
N LEU A 42 3.25 1.52 -4.57
CA LEU A 42 3.51 2.80 -3.95
C LEU A 42 3.62 3.91 -5.00
N ASP A 43 4.32 3.64 -6.09
CA ASP A 43 4.44 4.60 -7.18
C ASP A 43 3.09 4.89 -7.80
N TRP A 44 2.27 3.85 -8.01
CA TRP A 44 0.92 4.02 -8.51
C TRP A 44 0.09 4.91 -7.58
N PHE A 45 0.18 4.64 -6.28
CA PHE A 45 -0.58 5.39 -5.28
C PHE A 45 -0.20 6.86 -5.27
N LYS A 46 1.10 7.15 -5.35
CA LYS A 46 1.58 8.52 -5.37
C LYS A 46 1.14 9.26 -6.63
N ASN A 47 1.19 8.58 -7.76
CA ASN A 47 0.85 9.19 -9.03
C ASN A 47 -0.65 9.39 -9.21
N SER A 48 -1.45 8.42 -8.79
CA SER A 48 -2.89 8.51 -8.97
C SER A 48 -3.53 9.53 -8.05
N ALA A 49 -2.83 9.95 -7.01
CA ALA A 49 -3.34 10.92 -6.07
C ALA A 49 -2.98 12.35 -6.43
N ALA A 50 -2.36 12.54 -7.55
CA ALA A 50 -1.98 13.87 -8.01
C ALA A 50 -3.19 14.71 -8.44
#